data_a7a2dd9690db828a0a9e126d826d8379
#
_entry.id   a7a2dd9690db828a0a9e126d826d8379
#
_cell.length_a   1.000
_cell.length_b   1.000
_cell.length_c   1.000
_cell.angle_alpha   90.00
_cell.angle_beta   90.00
_cell.angle_gamma   90.00
#
_symmetry.space_group_name_H-M   'P 1'
#
loop_
_entity.id
_entity.type
_entity.pdbx_description
1 polymer ?
#
loop_
_entity_poly.entity_id
_entity_poly.type
_entity_poly.pdbx_seq_one_letter_code
_entity_poly.pdbx_strand_id
1 'polypeptide(L)'
;VYKRQAAEIGYPVVLRPAFTLGGTGGGFADDEEECRVMLKNALALSPVHQVLVEKSIKGYKEVEYEVMRDANDTAITICNMENIDPVGIHTGDSVVVAPSQTLTNKEYQMLRDSALKIIRELKIEGGCNVQFALDPHSFQYYLIEVNPRVSRSSALASKASGYPIARVSAKIAVGMHLDEIPIANTPASLSLIHISEPTR
;
A
#
# COMPACT_ATOMS: atom_id res chain seq x y z
N VAL A 1 -10.96 -20.24 21.25
CA VAL A 1 -10.79 -20.09 19.79
C VAL A 1 -9.65 -19.13 19.49
N TYR A 2 -9.71 -17.88 19.86
CA TYR A 2 -8.72 -16.83 19.52
C TYR A 2 -7.28 -17.12 19.94
N LYS A 3 -7.06 -17.69 21.13
CA LYS A 3 -5.72 -18.11 21.58
C LYS A 3 -5.07 -19.14 20.67
N ARG A 4 -5.85 -20.12 20.19
CA ARG A 4 -5.36 -21.12 19.25
C ARG A 4 -5.01 -20.47 17.90
N GLN A 5 -5.85 -19.57 17.40
CA GLN A 5 -5.59 -18.82 16.18
C GLN A 5 -4.32 -17.97 16.29
N ALA A 6 -4.13 -17.25 17.40
CA ALA A 6 -2.91 -16.47 17.65
C ALA A 6 -1.65 -17.35 17.69
N ALA A 7 -1.73 -18.52 18.32
CA ALA A 7 -0.63 -19.46 18.35
C ALA A 7 -0.30 -20.07 16.98
N GLU A 8 -1.32 -20.33 16.16
CA GLU A 8 -1.15 -20.80 14.77
C GLU A 8 -0.53 -19.74 13.85
N ILE A 9 -0.91 -18.46 14.04
CA ILE A 9 -0.35 -17.32 13.29
C ILE A 9 1.09 -17.03 13.72
N GLY A 10 1.40 -17.23 14.99
CA GLY A 10 2.68 -16.89 15.62
C GLY A 10 2.74 -15.43 16.08
N TYR A 11 3.29 -15.23 17.28
CA TYR A 11 3.49 -13.91 17.86
C TYR A 11 4.65 -13.15 17.19
N PRO A 12 4.61 -11.80 17.20
CA PRO A 12 3.54 -10.94 17.68
C PRO A 12 2.32 -10.94 16.77
N VAL A 13 1.14 -10.70 17.37
CA VAL A 13 -0.15 -10.56 16.67
C VAL A 13 -0.75 -9.18 16.86
N VAL A 14 -1.60 -8.76 15.94
CA VAL A 14 -2.44 -7.56 16.03
C VAL A 14 -3.88 -7.98 16.32
N LEU A 15 -4.50 -7.33 17.27
CA LEU A 15 -5.90 -7.53 17.61
C LEU A 15 -6.70 -6.31 17.19
N ARG A 16 -7.78 -6.52 16.42
CA ARG A 16 -8.70 -5.45 16.01
C ARG A 16 -10.13 -5.84 16.34
N PRO A 17 -10.77 -5.15 17.33
CA PRO A 17 -12.19 -5.37 17.61
C PRO A 17 -13.04 -5.01 16.39
N ALA A 18 -14.00 -5.85 16.06
CA ALA A 18 -14.91 -5.58 14.96
C ALA A 18 -15.86 -4.41 15.29
N PHE A 19 -16.12 -3.58 14.28
CA PHE A 19 -17.03 -2.42 14.35
C PHE A 19 -16.64 -1.36 15.40
N THR A 20 -15.34 -1.20 15.67
CA THR A 20 -14.80 -0.07 16.43
C THR A 20 -14.20 0.97 15.51
N LEU A 21 -14.24 2.23 15.96
CA LEU A 21 -13.67 3.36 15.20
C LEU A 21 -12.27 3.70 15.70
N GLY A 22 -11.39 4.12 14.79
CA GLY A 22 -10.08 4.68 15.14
C GLY A 22 -9.14 3.74 15.88
N GLY A 23 -9.29 2.40 15.69
CA GLY A 23 -8.43 1.43 16.35
C GLY A 23 -8.69 1.23 17.85
N THR A 24 -9.80 1.78 18.39
CA THR A 24 -10.16 1.68 19.81
C THR A 24 -10.23 0.22 20.26
N GLY A 25 -9.48 -0.11 21.31
CA GLY A 25 -9.43 -1.46 21.90
C GLY A 25 -8.60 -2.47 21.12
N GLY A 26 -7.99 -2.05 20.02
CA GLY A 26 -7.00 -2.82 19.28
C GLY A 26 -5.58 -2.61 19.81
N GLY A 27 -4.64 -3.43 19.36
CA GLY A 27 -3.23 -3.28 19.70
C GLY A 27 -2.41 -4.52 19.34
N PHE A 28 -1.14 -4.46 19.72
CA PHE A 28 -0.17 -5.53 19.51
C PHE A 28 -0.06 -6.39 20.76
N ALA A 29 0.05 -7.69 20.59
CA ALA A 29 0.38 -8.63 21.65
C ALA A 29 1.62 -9.41 21.24
N ASP A 30 2.67 -9.31 22.04
CA ASP A 30 3.96 -9.95 21.77
C ASP A 30 4.00 -11.41 22.24
N ASP A 31 3.09 -11.78 23.14
CA ASP A 31 2.96 -13.14 23.67
C ASP A 31 1.51 -13.55 23.98
N GLU A 32 1.33 -14.77 24.48
CA GLU A 32 0.01 -15.34 24.81
C GLU A 32 -0.67 -14.60 25.97
N GLU A 33 0.06 -14.16 26.97
CA GLU A 33 -0.51 -13.52 28.15
C GLU A 33 -1.03 -12.13 27.81
N GLU A 34 -0.26 -11.34 27.08
CA GLU A 34 -0.71 -10.04 26.56
C GLU A 34 -1.91 -10.21 25.64
N CYS A 35 -1.87 -11.19 24.73
CA CYS A 35 -2.97 -11.50 23.84
C CYS A 35 -4.24 -11.83 24.64
N ARG A 36 -4.13 -12.58 25.73
CA ARG A 36 -5.26 -12.95 26.59
C ARG A 36 -5.91 -11.74 27.26
N VAL A 37 -5.10 -10.82 27.78
CA VAL A 37 -5.58 -9.60 28.44
C VAL A 37 -6.27 -8.69 27.43
N MET A 38 -5.62 -8.47 26.28
CA MET A 38 -6.13 -7.60 25.22
C MET A 38 -7.40 -8.16 24.57
N LEU A 39 -7.48 -9.48 24.32
CA LEU A 39 -8.68 -10.11 23.80
C LEU A 39 -9.90 -9.91 24.68
N LYS A 40 -9.74 -9.98 26.00
CA LYS A 40 -10.84 -9.74 26.94
C LYS A 40 -11.41 -8.33 26.77
N ASN A 41 -10.54 -7.34 26.67
CA ASN A 41 -10.93 -5.94 26.50
C ASN A 41 -11.53 -5.71 25.09
N ALA A 42 -10.89 -6.23 24.06
CA ALA A 42 -11.32 -6.10 22.68
C ALA A 42 -12.70 -6.70 22.42
N LEU A 43 -12.97 -7.88 23.00
CA LEU A 43 -14.28 -8.53 22.93
C LEU A 43 -15.38 -7.75 23.66
N ALA A 44 -15.04 -7.11 24.78
CA ALA A 44 -15.99 -6.28 25.53
C ALA A 44 -16.34 -4.98 24.77
N LEU A 45 -15.38 -4.42 24.03
CA LEU A 45 -15.56 -3.18 23.27
C LEU A 45 -16.25 -3.41 21.91
N SER A 46 -16.14 -4.61 21.33
CA SER A 46 -16.82 -4.92 20.07
C SER A 46 -18.32 -5.12 20.29
N PRO A 47 -19.19 -4.36 19.62
CA PRO A 47 -20.65 -4.51 19.73
C PRO A 47 -21.16 -5.92 19.37
N VAL A 48 -20.40 -6.66 18.56
CA VAL A 48 -20.73 -8.02 18.10
C VAL A 48 -19.83 -9.08 18.77
N HIS A 49 -19.03 -8.68 19.75
CA HIS A 49 -18.10 -9.56 20.48
C HIS A 49 -17.18 -10.36 19.55
N GLN A 50 -16.67 -9.71 18.51
CA GLN A 50 -15.73 -10.30 17.57
C GLN A 50 -14.43 -9.50 17.51
N VAL A 51 -13.32 -10.21 17.30
CA VAL A 51 -11.98 -9.64 17.18
C VAL A 51 -11.29 -10.28 16.00
N LEU A 52 -10.70 -9.47 15.14
CA LEU A 52 -9.79 -9.96 14.10
C LEU A 52 -8.40 -10.13 14.72
N VAL A 53 -7.78 -11.29 14.49
CA VAL A 53 -6.42 -11.60 14.91
C VAL A 53 -5.56 -11.72 13.66
N GLU A 54 -4.54 -10.88 13.55
CA GLU A 54 -3.67 -10.80 12.38
C GLU A 54 -2.22 -10.95 12.78
N LYS A 55 -1.39 -11.42 11.85
CA LYS A 55 0.07 -11.41 12.05
C LYS A 55 0.56 -9.97 12.12
N SER A 56 1.42 -9.68 13.08
CA SER A 56 2.07 -8.38 13.14
C SER A 56 3.11 -8.24 12.03
N ILE A 57 3.07 -7.11 11.34
CA ILE A 57 4.05 -6.70 10.33
C ILE A 57 4.87 -5.50 10.82
N LYS A 58 4.93 -5.30 12.13
CA LYS A 58 5.76 -4.27 12.76
C LYS A 58 7.22 -4.44 12.32
N GLY A 59 7.83 -3.34 11.85
CA GLY A 59 9.21 -3.36 11.36
C GLY A 59 9.36 -3.70 9.87
N TYR A 60 8.25 -4.02 9.18
CA TYR A 60 8.27 -4.15 7.72
C TYR A 60 8.37 -2.78 7.06
N LYS A 61 8.93 -2.73 5.86
CA LYS A 61 8.91 -1.54 5.01
C LYS A 61 7.54 -1.39 4.36
N GLU A 62 6.97 -0.22 4.40
CA GLU A 62 5.76 0.09 3.64
C GLU A 62 6.14 0.69 2.29
N VAL A 63 5.70 0.03 1.22
CA VAL A 63 6.02 0.40 -0.16
C VAL A 63 4.73 0.48 -0.96
N GLU A 64 4.57 1.56 -1.70
CA GLU A 64 3.41 1.79 -2.54
C GLU A 64 3.79 1.83 -4.01
N TYR A 65 2.89 1.35 -4.86
CA TYR A 65 2.98 1.46 -6.31
C TYR A 65 1.76 2.18 -6.87
N GLU A 66 2.01 3.24 -7.61
CA GLU A 66 1.01 3.84 -8.46
C GLU A 66 1.06 3.16 -9.83
N VAL A 67 -0.01 2.46 -10.14
CA VAL A 67 -0.17 1.71 -11.39
C VAL A 67 -1.41 2.19 -12.14
N MET A 68 -1.44 1.93 -13.43
CA MET A 68 -2.56 2.33 -14.28
C MET A 68 -2.79 1.26 -15.34
N ARG A 69 -4.05 1.05 -15.71
CA ARG A 69 -4.46 0.09 -16.74
C ARG A 69 -5.63 0.64 -17.53
N ASP A 70 -5.67 0.35 -18.82
CA ASP A 70 -6.79 0.65 -19.72
C ASP A 70 -7.62 -0.59 -20.07
N ALA A 71 -8.69 -0.41 -20.84
CA ALA A 71 -9.58 -1.49 -21.27
C ALA A 71 -8.90 -2.53 -22.19
N ASN A 72 -7.83 -2.16 -22.87
CA ASN A 72 -7.04 -3.06 -23.73
C ASN A 72 -6.00 -3.90 -22.97
N ASP A 73 -6.04 -3.85 -21.63
CA ASP A 73 -5.09 -4.51 -20.74
C ASP A 73 -3.65 -3.95 -20.81
N THR A 74 -3.46 -2.78 -21.42
CA THR A 74 -2.20 -2.07 -21.31
C THR A 74 -2.05 -1.57 -19.88
N ALA A 75 -1.03 -2.04 -19.17
CA ALA A 75 -0.80 -1.67 -17.77
C ALA A 75 0.61 -1.15 -17.57
N ILE A 76 0.73 -0.05 -16.85
CA ILE A 76 1.99 0.63 -16.55
C ILE A 76 2.16 0.87 -15.05
N THR A 77 3.40 0.90 -14.60
CA THR A 77 3.79 1.44 -13.30
C THR A 77 4.27 2.86 -13.48
N ILE A 78 3.67 3.80 -12.78
CA ILE A 78 3.99 5.23 -12.89
C ILE A 78 5.16 5.56 -11.98
N CYS A 79 5.03 5.23 -10.71
CA CYS A 79 6.13 5.31 -9.77
C CYS A 79 5.91 4.36 -8.58
N ASN A 80 6.98 4.12 -7.83
CA ASN A 80 6.89 3.55 -6.51
C ASN A 80 7.28 4.60 -5.46
N MET A 81 6.79 4.40 -4.26
CA MET A 81 7.04 5.26 -3.11
C MET A 81 7.33 4.41 -1.89
N GLU A 82 8.07 4.94 -0.96
CA GLU A 82 8.43 4.28 0.30
C GLU A 82 8.08 5.19 1.46
N ASN A 83 7.37 4.66 2.45
CA ASN A 83 7.12 5.32 3.71
C ASN A 83 8.35 5.16 4.62
N ILE A 84 8.84 6.26 5.14
CA ILE A 84 9.98 6.25 6.09
C ILE A 84 9.51 5.93 7.50
N ASP A 85 8.28 6.29 7.81
CA ASP A 85 7.66 5.98 9.09
C ASP A 85 7.29 4.50 9.20
N PRO A 86 7.17 3.96 10.43
CA PRO A 86 6.80 2.55 10.64
C PRO A 86 5.46 2.19 10.01
N VAL A 87 5.35 0.94 9.55
CA VAL A 87 4.09 0.38 9.01
C VAL A 87 2.94 0.59 10.01
N GLY A 88 1.82 1.09 9.50
CA GLY A 88 0.63 1.39 10.26
C GLY A 88 0.40 2.88 10.51
N ILE A 89 1.34 3.75 10.17
CA ILE A 89 1.13 5.19 10.08
C ILE A 89 0.53 5.47 8.71
N HIS A 90 -0.62 6.15 8.68
CA HIS A 90 -1.30 6.45 7.42
C HIS A 90 -0.40 7.28 6.49
N THR A 91 -0.30 6.90 5.23
CA THR A 91 0.54 7.57 4.20
C THR A 91 0.35 9.09 4.15
N GLY A 92 -0.86 9.58 4.42
CA GLY A 92 -1.14 11.03 4.48
C GLY A 92 -0.50 11.76 5.65
N ASP A 93 -0.02 11.03 6.66
CA ASP A 93 0.53 11.54 7.91
C ASP A 93 2.03 11.15 8.08
N SER A 94 2.59 10.46 7.10
CA SER A 94 3.97 9.97 7.10
C SER A 94 4.85 10.69 6.07
N VAL A 95 6.17 10.59 6.26
CA VAL A 95 7.15 11.03 5.27
C VAL A 95 7.25 9.98 4.17
N VAL A 96 6.93 10.36 2.94
CA VAL A 96 6.95 9.49 1.77
C VAL A 96 8.04 9.94 0.81
N VAL A 97 8.85 9.00 0.34
CA VAL A 97 9.93 9.24 -0.62
C VAL A 97 9.59 8.57 -1.95
N ALA A 98 9.71 9.31 -3.05
CA ALA A 98 9.52 8.83 -4.41
C ALA A 98 10.72 9.21 -5.29
N PRO A 99 11.36 8.24 -5.99
CA PRO A 99 11.16 6.80 -5.88
C PRO A 99 11.66 6.22 -4.56
N SER A 100 11.30 4.97 -4.23
CA SER A 100 11.83 4.28 -3.04
C SER A 100 13.36 4.21 -3.08
N GLN A 101 13.98 4.41 -1.91
CA GLN A 101 15.43 4.56 -1.79
C GLN A 101 16.12 3.31 -1.25
N THR A 102 15.40 2.43 -0.56
CA THR A 102 15.98 1.29 0.17
C THR A 102 15.70 -0.06 -0.47
N LEU A 103 14.99 -0.11 -1.60
CA LEU A 103 14.72 -1.34 -2.32
C LEU A 103 15.89 -1.74 -3.22
N THR A 104 16.24 -3.01 -3.20
CA THR A 104 17.06 -3.61 -4.24
C THR A 104 16.27 -3.70 -5.55
N ASN A 105 16.96 -3.80 -6.68
CA ASN A 105 16.28 -3.98 -7.98
C ASN A 105 15.37 -5.22 -8.00
N LYS A 106 15.78 -6.30 -7.32
CA LYS A 106 14.99 -7.54 -7.24
C LYS A 106 13.68 -7.32 -6.47
N GLU A 107 13.72 -6.66 -5.33
CA GLU A 107 12.53 -6.31 -4.54
C GLU A 107 11.61 -5.37 -5.33
N TYR A 108 12.19 -4.35 -5.96
CA TYR A 108 11.46 -3.43 -6.82
C TYR A 108 10.68 -4.17 -7.91
N GLN A 109 11.34 -5.03 -8.69
CA GLN A 109 10.69 -5.76 -9.79
C GLN A 109 9.63 -6.74 -9.28
N MET A 110 9.90 -7.44 -8.18
CA MET A 110 8.96 -8.38 -7.57
C MET A 110 7.66 -7.69 -7.15
N LEU A 111 7.74 -6.57 -6.47
CA LEU A 111 6.56 -5.81 -6.02
C LEU A 111 5.85 -5.14 -7.20
N ARG A 112 6.61 -4.61 -8.18
CA ARG A 112 6.07 -4.07 -9.42
C ARG A 112 5.23 -5.10 -10.18
N ASP A 113 5.78 -6.28 -10.40
CA ASP A 113 5.09 -7.36 -11.12
C ASP A 113 3.84 -7.81 -10.37
N SER A 114 3.91 -7.84 -9.03
CA SER A 114 2.76 -8.11 -8.18
C SER A 114 1.67 -7.05 -8.33
N ALA A 115 2.03 -5.77 -8.30
CA ALA A 115 1.08 -4.67 -8.48
C ALA A 115 0.40 -4.71 -9.85
N LEU A 116 1.17 -4.97 -10.93
CA LEU A 116 0.62 -5.11 -12.28
C LEU A 116 -0.30 -6.34 -12.41
N LYS A 117 0.04 -7.44 -11.77
CA LYS A 117 -0.83 -8.63 -11.72
C LYS A 117 -2.13 -8.33 -11.00
N ILE A 118 -2.07 -7.67 -9.85
CA ILE A 118 -3.26 -7.31 -9.04
C ILE A 118 -4.23 -6.44 -9.85
N ILE A 119 -3.74 -5.38 -10.50
CA ILE A 119 -4.61 -4.47 -11.26
C ILE A 119 -5.29 -5.18 -12.45
N ARG A 120 -4.61 -6.16 -13.07
CA ARG A 120 -5.18 -6.98 -14.15
C ARG A 120 -6.22 -7.95 -13.63
N GLU A 121 -5.92 -8.71 -12.59
CA GLU A 121 -6.84 -9.69 -11.99
C GLU A 121 -8.14 -9.04 -11.48
N LEU A 122 -8.02 -7.85 -10.90
CA LEU A 122 -9.16 -7.05 -10.43
C LEU A 122 -9.86 -6.29 -11.57
N LYS A 123 -9.32 -6.31 -12.80
CA LYS A 123 -9.84 -5.61 -13.98
C LYS A 123 -10.07 -4.12 -13.73
N ILE A 124 -9.23 -3.50 -12.92
CA ILE A 124 -9.31 -2.07 -12.63
C ILE A 124 -8.90 -1.29 -13.88
N GLU A 125 -9.71 -0.30 -14.26
CA GLU A 125 -9.40 0.65 -15.32
C GLU A 125 -9.13 2.03 -14.73
N GLY A 126 -8.07 2.70 -15.20
CA GLY A 126 -7.57 3.95 -14.65
C GLY A 126 -6.47 3.75 -13.62
N GLY A 127 -6.31 4.73 -12.74
CA GLY A 127 -5.26 4.73 -11.71
C GLY A 127 -5.62 3.87 -10.50
N CYS A 128 -4.61 3.23 -9.95
CA CYS A 128 -4.74 2.39 -8.77
C CYS A 128 -3.47 2.50 -7.92
N ASN A 129 -3.66 2.66 -6.61
CA ASN A 129 -2.60 2.58 -5.63
C ASN A 129 -2.59 1.20 -4.98
N VAL A 130 -1.43 0.56 -4.94
CA VAL A 130 -1.23 -0.77 -4.31
C VAL A 130 -0.18 -0.64 -3.23
N GLN A 131 -0.53 -1.02 -2.01
CA GLN A 131 0.32 -0.91 -0.83
C GLN A 131 0.80 -2.27 -0.36
N PHE A 132 2.09 -2.38 -0.15
CA PHE A 132 2.76 -3.60 0.32
C PHE A 132 3.51 -3.35 1.62
N ALA A 133 3.58 -4.38 2.46
CA ALA A 133 4.57 -4.49 3.52
C ALA A 133 5.63 -5.51 3.11
N LEU A 134 6.88 -5.09 3.05
CA LEU A 134 8.03 -5.93 2.69
C LEU A 134 8.89 -6.20 3.93
N ASP A 135 9.19 -7.47 4.19
CA ASP A 135 10.15 -7.85 5.22
C ASP A 135 11.55 -7.31 4.87
N PRO A 136 12.20 -6.52 5.74
CA PRO A 136 13.52 -5.94 5.45
C PRO A 136 14.65 -7.00 5.38
N HIS A 137 14.41 -8.24 5.80
CA HIS A 137 15.40 -9.31 5.90
C HIS A 137 15.16 -10.47 4.93
N SER A 138 14.04 -10.44 4.19
CA SER A 138 13.69 -11.48 3.22
C SER A 138 12.90 -10.91 2.04
N PHE A 139 12.54 -11.77 1.09
CA PHE A 139 11.63 -11.38 -0.01
C PHE A 139 10.16 -11.61 0.33
N GLN A 140 9.83 -11.86 1.61
CA GLN A 140 8.45 -12.01 2.03
C GLN A 140 7.75 -10.65 2.06
N TYR A 141 6.60 -10.59 1.45
CA TYR A 141 5.77 -9.38 1.45
C TYR A 141 4.30 -9.72 1.62
N TYR A 142 3.54 -8.75 2.07
CA TYR A 142 2.10 -8.82 2.19
C TYR A 142 1.45 -7.68 1.42
N LEU A 143 0.34 -7.98 0.76
CA LEU A 143 -0.56 -6.96 0.23
C LEU A 143 -1.34 -6.36 1.40
N ILE A 144 -1.23 -5.07 1.59
CA ILE A 144 -1.93 -4.36 2.68
C ILE A 144 -3.26 -3.84 2.17
N GLU A 145 -3.24 -3.09 1.06
CA GLU A 145 -4.41 -2.42 0.54
C GLU A 145 -4.30 -2.20 -0.96
N VAL A 146 -5.46 -2.24 -1.63
CA VAL A 146 -5.61 -1.84 -3.03
C VAL A 146 -6.65 -0.74 -3.09
N ASN A 147 -6.25 0.42 -3.58
CA ASN A 147 -7.12 1.58 -3.76
C ASN A 147 -7.41 1.79 -5.25
N PRO A 148 -8.54 1.28 -5.80
CA PRO A 148 -8.85 1.35 -7.23
C PRO A 148 -9.38 2.74 -7.64
N ARG A 149 -8.63 3.75 -7.33
CA ARG A 149 -8.95 5.15 -7.54
C ARG A 149 -7.72 6.02 -7.47
N VAL A 150 -7.81 7.22 -8.02
CA VAL A 150 -6.85 8.30 -7.77
C VAL A 150 -6.99 8.74 -6.30
N SER A 151 -5.89 8.91 -5.61
CA SER A 151 -5.81 9.19 -4.17
C SER A 151 -4.91 10.41 -3.88
N ARG A 152 -4.71 10.70 -2.60
CA ARG A 152 -3.74 11.73 -2.17
C ARG A 152 -2.31 11.34 -2.56
N SER A 153 -1.96 10.07 -2.43
CA SER A 153 -0.66 9.53 -2.86
C SER A 153 -0.47 9.66 -4.38
N SER A 154 -1.52 9.50 -5.18
CA SER A 154 -1.44 9.71 -6.63
C SER A 154 -1.11 11.17 -6.99
N ALA A 155 -1.56 12.15 -6.20
CA ALA A 155 -1.20 13.55 -6.40
C ALA A 155 0.28 13.80 -6.10
N LEU A 156 0.80 13.19 -5.02
CA LEU A 156 2.22 13.21 -4.68
C LEU A 156 3.06 12.52 -5.76
N ALA A 157 2.64 11.33 -6.19
CA ALA A 157 3.28 10.57 -7.26
C ALA A 157 3.30 11.36 -8.59
N SER A 158 2.20 12.04 -8.94
CA SER A 158 2.14 12.90 -10.11
C SER A 158 3.15 14.03 -10.05
N LYS A 159 3.30 14.66 -8.88
CA LYS A 159 4.27 15.73 -8.66
C LYS A 159 5.71 15.21 -8.74
N ALA A 160 5.99 14.08 -8.12
CA ALA A 160 7.32 13.48 -8.07
C ALA A 160 7.77 12.93 -9.44
N SER A 161 6.88 12.27 -10.17
CA SER A 161 7.17 11.68 -11.47
C SER A 161 6.93 12.62 -12.66
N GLY A 162 6.20 13.72 -12.47
CA GLY A 162 5.70 14.60 -13.53
C GLY A 162 4.61 13.96 -14.40
N TYR A 163 4.16 12.75 -14.07
CA TYR A 163 3.14 12.05 -14.82
C TYR A 163 1.73 12.47 -14.36
N PRO A 164 0.86 12.98 -15.24
CA PRO A 164 -0.43 13.55 -14.85
C PRO A 164 -1.48 12.46 -14.60
N ILE A 165 -1.38 11.71 -13.51
CA ILE A 165 -2.20 10.53 -13.18
C ILE A 165 -3.70 10.84 -13.30
N ALA A 166 -4.18 11.89 -12.66
CA ALA A 166 -5.60 12.24 -12.67
C ALA A 166 -6.13 12.57 -14.08
N ARG A 167 -5.34 13.30 -14.87
CA ARG A 167 -5.69 13.62 -16.26
C ARG A 167 -5.78 12.36 -17.13
N VAL A 168 -4.82 11.46 -16.99
CA VAL A 168 -4.81 10.22 -17.77
C VAL A 168 -5.93 9.29 -17.32
N SER A 169 -6.16 9.14 -16.01
CA SER A 169 -7.29 8.37 -15.48
C SER A 169 -8.64 8.88 -15.98
N ALA A 170 -8.83 10.20 -16.04
CA ALA A 170 -10.05 10.78 -16.59
C ALA A 170 -10.26 10.45 -18.09
N LYS A 171 -9.17 10.42 -18.87
CA LYS A 171 -9.24 10.04 -20.29
C LYS A 171 -9.54 8.54 -20.47
N ILE A 172 -8.96 7.68 -19.66
CA ILE A 172 -9.28 6.25 -19.65
C ILE A 172 -10.76 6.04 -19.30
N ALA A 173 -11.29 6.77 -18.30
CA ALA A 173 -12.69 6.67 -17.88
C ALA A 173 -13.70 7.06 -18.98
N VAL A 174 -13.30 7.82 -19.99
CA VAL A 174 -14.12 8.15 -21.17
C VAL A 174 -13.78 7.26 -22.38
N GLY A 175 -13.06 6.15 -22.17
CA GLY A 175 -12.82 5.11 -23.18
C GLY A 175 -11.56 5.26 -24.01
N MET A 176 -10.66 6.19 -23.68
CA MET A 176 -9.35 6.26 -24.36
C MET A 176 -8.39 5.21 -23.84
N HIS A 177 -7.54 4.70 -24.73
CA HIS A 177 -6.47 3.78 -24.36
C HIS A 177 -5.15 4.52 -24.08
N LEU A 178 -4.27 3.90 -23.31
CA LEU A 178 -3.01 4.53 -22.88
C LEU A 178 -2.12 4.95 -24.03
N ASP A 179 -2.09 4.18 -25.11
CA ASP A 179 -1.33 4.46 -26.33
C ASP A 179 -1.92 5.60 -27.18
N GLU A 180 -3.21 5.91 -27.01
CA GLU A 180 -3.90 7.03 -27.68
C GLU A 180 -3.74 8.37 -26.95
N ILE A 181 -3.31 8.33 -25.69
CA ILE A 181 -3.21 9.54 -24.85
C ILE A 181 -1.84 10.19 -25.06
N PRO A 182 -1.76 11.35 -25.71
CA PRO A 182 -0.51 12.07 -25.85
C PRO A 182 -0.06 12.61 -24.51
N ILE A 183 1.08 12.09 -24.02
CA ILE A 183 1.73 12.52 -22.79
C ILE A 183 3.08 13.12 -23.18
N ALA A 184 3.26 14.41 -22.91
CA ALA A 184 4.51 15.11 -23.25
C ALA A 184 5.73 14.55 -22.50
N ASN A 185 5.49 13.99 -21.30
CA ASN A 185 6.53 13.45 -20.43
C ASN A 185 6.17 12.03 -19.99
N THR A 186 7.13 11.12 -20.11
CA THR A 186 7.04 9.77 -19.54
C THR A 186 7.75 9.73 -18.18
N PRO A 187 7.39 8.81 -17.27
CA PRO A 187 8.07 8.69 -15.98
C PRO A 187 9.59 8.59 -16.10
N ALA A 188 10.09 7.90 -17.13
CA ALA A 188 11.52 7.72 -17.35
C ALA A 188 12.24 9.01 -17.77
N SER A 189 11.56 9.95 -18.44
CA SER A 189 12.18 11.21 -18.90
C SER A 189 12.28 12.27 -17.81
N LEU A 190 11.57 12.08 -16.71
CA LEU A 190 11.47 13.08 -15.63
C LEU A 190 12.31 12.76 -14.40
N SER A 191 12.74 11.51 -14.26
CA SER A 191 13.41 11.01 -13.07
C SER A 191 14.69 11.77 -12.69
N LEU A 192 15.41 12.30 -13.66
CA LEU A 192 16.69 13.00 -13.41
C LEU A 192 16.51 14.47 -13.02
N ILE A 193 15.41 15.12 -13.42
CA ILE A 193 15.19 16.55 -13.17
C ILE A 193 14.65 16.77 -11.76
N HIS A 194 13.84 15.85 -11.25
CA HIS A 194 13.19 16.00 -9.94
C HIS A 194 14.02 15.52 -8.74
N ILE A 195 15.08 14.75 -8.99
CA ILE A 195 16.01 14.31 -7.94
C ILE A 195 16.94 15.44 -7.48
N SER A 196 17.17 16.46 -8.32
CA SER A 196 18.15 17.52 -8.06
C SER A 196 17.58 18.82 -7.51
N GLU A 197 16.26 19.00 -7.45
CA GLU A 197 15.66 20.22 -6.91
C GLU A 197 15.08 19.99 -5.51
N PRO A 198 15.61 20.68 -4.47
CA PRO A 198 14.97 20.70 -3.17
C PRO A 198 13.61 21.39 -3.30
N THR A 199 12.57 20.70 -2.88
CA THR A 199 11.24 21.32 -2.74
C THR A 199 11.34 22.49 -1.75
N ARG A 200 11.19 23.70 -2.24
CA ARG A 200 11.03 24.91 -1.44
C ARG A 200 9.59 25.06 -0.98
#